data_727d656e98f2b6abd7c0d418c47ce258
#
_entry.id   727d656e98f2b6abd7c0d418c47ce258
#
_cell.length_a   1.000
_cell.length_b   1.000
_cell.length_c   1.000
_cell.angle_alpha   90.00
_cell.angle_beta   90.00
_cell.angle_gamma   90.00
#
_symmetry.space_group_name_H-M   'P 1'
#
loop_
_entity.id
_entity.type
_entity.pdbx_description
1 polymer ?
#
loop_
_entity_poly.entity_id
_entity_poly.type
_entity_poly.pdbx_seq_one_letter_code
_entity_poly.pdbx_strand_id
1 'polypeptide(L)'
;LRASASEKSEKLLTIPDGTHIECTGWQSGWAKTTYEGKTGYVSAVYLLYDGKVRADGGLRLRSGPGESYEKLLTVPDGTVLPCISQGDGWVKTTYNGKTGYVSQDYLLVPVTVRASTGLNLRASASETAEKLLTIPNGTVVQCYGNKENEWARVAYNGKAGYVSYLYIAYD
;
A
#
# COMPACT_ATOMS: atom_id res chain seq x y z
N LEU A 1 18.73 2.37 -0.78
CA LEU A 1 18.41 1.32 -1.73
C LEU A 1 19.33 0.12 -1.52
N ARG A 2 18.78 -1.08 -1.42
CA ARG A 2 19.52 -2.32 -1.16
C ARG A 2 19.30 -3.35 -2.27
N ALA A 3 20.24 -4.25 -2.45
CA ALA A 3 20.18 -5.27 -3.51
C ALA A 3 19.07 -6.32 -3.28
N SER A 4 18.67 -6.57 -2.03
CA SER A 4 17.55 -7.45 -1.67
C SER A 4 16.74 -6.88 -0.50
N ALA A 5 15.56 -7.45 -0.24
CA ALA A 5 14.62 -7.05 0.83
C ALA A 5 15.14 -7.41 2.23
N SER A 6 16.29 -6.87 2.63
CA SER A 6 16.95 -7.15 3.90
C SER A 6 17.89 -6.01 4.32
N GLU A 7 17.92 -5.70 5.62
CA GLU A 7 18.88 -4.74 6.18
C GLU A 7 20.35 -5.18 6.07
N LYS A 8 20.57 -6.49 6.00
CA LYS A 8 21.91 -7.10 5.85
C LYS A 8 22.38 -7.14 4.39
N SER A 9 21.49 -6.84 3.43
CA SER A 9 21.84 -6.82 2.01
C SER A 9 22.76 -5.66 1.66
N GLU A 10 23.53 -5.81 0.58
CA GLU A 10 24.38 -4.77 0.03
C GLU A 10 23.60 -3.46 -0.19
N LYS A 11 24.19 -2.35 0.25
CA LYS A 11 23.67 -1.02 -0.01
C LYS A 11 24.12 -0.58 -1.42
N LEU A 12 23.16 -0.40 -2.32
CA LEU A 12 23.43 0.03 -3.70
C LEU A 12 23.68 1.54 -3.81
N LEU A 13 22.86 2.33 -3.10
CA LEU A 13 22.97 3.79 -2.99
C LEU A 13 22.07 4.33 -1.87
N THR A 14 22.17 5.63 -1.59
CA THR A 14 21.25 6.34 -0.70
C THR A 14 20.30 7.19 -1.55
N ILE A 15 18.99 7.05 -1.33
CA ILE A 15 17.97 7.93 -1.90
C ILE A 15 17.82 9.11 -0.94
N PRO A 16 17.93 10.37 -1.41
CA PRO A 16 17.75 11.54 -0.56
C PRO A 16 16.34 11.61 0.04
N ASP A 17 16.22 12.20 1.23
CA ASP A 17 14.92 12.50 1.85
C ASP A 17 14.09 13.43 0.96
N GLY A 18 12.77 13.22 0.93
CA GLY A 18 11.84 13.94 0.07
C GLY A 18 11.86 13.55 -1.41
N THR A 19 12.67 12.55 -1.82
CA THR A 19 12.67 12.05 -3.20
C THR A 19 11.40 11.28 -3.49
N HIS A 20 10.68 11.67 -4.56
CA HIS A 20 9.56 10.87 -5.07
C HIS A 20 10.09 9.65 -5.82
N ILE A 21 9.58 8.47 -5.48
CA ILE A 21 9.95 7.20 -6.11
C ILE A 21 8.71 6.35 -6.40
N GLU A 22 8.66 5.75 -7.58
CA GLU A 22 7.67 4.73 -7.89
C GLU A 22 8.08 3.39 -7.27
N CYS A 23 7.17 2.76 -6.54
CA CYS A 23 7.40 1.47 -5.91
C CYS A 23 6.59 0.38 -6.60
N THR A 24 7.28 -0.66 -7.08
CA THR A 24 6.69 -1.82 -7.75
C THR A 24 6.95 -3.08 -6.92
N GLY A 25 5.89 -3.78 -6.51
CA GLY A 25 6.03 -5.00 -5.69
C GLY A 25 6.47 -4.73 -4.26
N TRP A 26 5.83 -5.42 -3.33
CA TRP A 26 6.08 -5.33 -1.89
C TRP A 26 6.38 -6.72 -1.36
N GLN A 27 7.43 -6.83 -0.56
CA GLN A 27 7.83 -8.08 0.06
C GLN A 27 8.30 -7.84 1.50
N SER A 28 7.62 -8.45 2.47
CA SER A 28 8.05 -8.46 3.88
C SER A 28 8.48 -7.09 4.44
N GLY A 29 7.69 -6.03 4.19
CA GLY A 29 7.99 -4.67 4.65
C GLY A 29 9.02 -3.91 3.79
N TRP A 30 9.34 -4.42 2.61
CA TRP A 30 10.21 -3.79 1.62
C TRP A 30 9.46 -3.51 0.33
N ALA A 31 9.73 -2.37 -0.29
CA ALA A 31 9.22 -2.00 -1.61
C ALA A 31 10.34 -2.08 -2.65
N LYS A 32 10.04 -2.65 -3.80
CA LYS A 32 10.95 -2.66 -4.95
C LYS A 32 10.83 -1.35 -5.70
N THR A 33 11.95 -0.72 -6.02
CA THR A 33 12.00 0.53 -6.79
C THR A 33 13.24 0.60 -7.68
N THR A 34 13.23 1.53 -8.63
CA THR A 34 14.40 1.88 -9.44
C THR A 34 14.72 3.35 -9.23
N TYR A 35 15.97 3.64 -8.87
CA TYR A 35 16.45 5.00 -8.67
C TYR A 35 17.86 5.14 -9.25
N GLU A 36 18.12 6.20 -10.04
CA GLU A 36 19.39 6.43 -10.76
C GLU A 36 19.88 5.18 -11.53
N GLY A 37 18.95 4.50 -12.22
CA GLY A 37 19.25 3.32 -13.04
C GLY A 37 19.53 2.03 -12.24
N LYS A 38 19.53 2.07 -10.91
CA LYS A 38 19.70 0.89 -10.05
C LYS A 38 18.36 0.41 -9.52
N THR A 39 18.06 -0.86 -9.75
CA THR A 39 16.87 -1.53 -9.20
C THR A 39 17.20 -2.24 -7.89
N GLY A 40 16.38 -2.05 -6.88
CA GLY A 40 16.60 -2.65 -5.57
C GLY A 40 15.39 -2.51 -4.65
N TYR A 41 15.64 -2.52 -3.35
CA TYR A 41 14.61 -2.51 -2.32
C TYR A 41 14.84 -1.39 -1.31
N VAL A 42 13.75 -0.75 -0.89
CA VAL A 42 13.71 0.23 0.21
C VAL A 42 12.78 -0.26 1.30
N SER A 43 13.10 0.01 2.55
CA SER A 43 12.22 -0.36 3.66
C SER A 43 10.98 0.53 3.67
N ALA A 44 9.81 -0.08 3.77
CA ALA A 44 8.51 0.60 3.76
C ALA A 44 8.32 1.58 4.91
N VAL A 45 9.03 1.40 6.03
CA VAL A 45 8.96 2.31 7.19
C VAL A 45 9.52 3.71 6.92
N TYR A 46 10.25 3.88 5.81
CA TYR A 46 10.77 5.17 5.34
C TYR A 46 9.95 5.75 4.18
N LEU A 47 8.88 5.10 3.76
CA LEU A 47 8.05 5.58 2.66
C LEU A 47 6.80 6.25 3.20
N LEU A 48 6.59 7.49 2.75
CA LEU A 48 5.36 8.24 2.99
C LEU A 48 4.46 8.08 1.76
N TYR A 49 3.19 7.78 1.99
CA TYR A 49 2.17 7.71 0.95
C TYR A 49 0.83 8.25 1.47
N ASP A 50 -0.04 8.66 0.57
CA ASP A 50 -1.37 9.14 0.91
C ASP A 50 -2.38 7.99 0.95
N GLY A 51 -3.08 7.85 2.09
CA GLY A 51 -4.17 6.91 2.28
C GLY A 51 -5.49 7.64 2.54
N LYS A 52 -6.53 7.37 1.73
CA LYS A 52 -7.86 7.93 1.91
C LYS A 52 -8.69 7.05 2.84
N VAL A 53 -9.20 7.61 3.92
CA VAL A 53 -10.08 6.89 4.86
C VAL A 53 -11.37 6.45 4.16
N ARG A 54 -11.72 5.17 4.32
CA ARG A 54 -12.97 4.55 3.89
C ARG A 54 -13.57 3.75 5.03
N ALA A 55 -14.30 4.45 5.92
CA ALA A 55 -14.88 3.86 7.11
C ALA A 55 -16.18 4.60 7.47
N ASP A 56 -17.32 3.95 7.34
CA ASP A 56 -18.61 4.48 7.78
C ASP A 56 -18.54 4.78 9.29
N GLY A 57 -18.83 6.04 9.68
CA GLY A 57 -18.65 6.51 11.06
C GLY A 57 -17.22 6.93 11.42
N GLY A 58 -16.29 6.90 10.46
CA GLY A 58 -14.89 7.33 10.61
C GLY A 58 -13.96 6.27 11.18
N LEU A 59 -12.65 6.51 11.02
CA LEU A 59 -11.56 5.62 11.41
C LEU A 59 -10.95 6.04 12.74
N ARG A 60 -10.75 5.09 13.65
CA ARG A 60 -10.15 5.36 14.97
C ARG A 60 -8.64 5.53 14.84
N LEU A 61 -8.13 6.70 15.24
CA LEU A 61 -6.71 6.92 15.50
C LEU A 61 -6.40 6.47 16.93
N ARG A 62 -5.42 5.59 17.10
CA ARG A 62 -5.07 4.96 18.38
C ARG A 62 -3.65 5.30 18.80
N SER A 63 -3.35 5.17 20.08
CA SER A 63 -2.02 5.44 20.64
C SER A 63 -0.97 4.40 20.24
N GLY A 64 -1.37 3.23 19.74
CA GLY A 64 -0.48 2.14 19.30
C GLY A 64 -1.11 1.27 18.19
N PRO A 65 -0.30 0.38 17.57
CA PRO A 65 -0.73 -0.46 16.44
C PRO A 65 -1.51 -1.68 16.95
N GLY A 66 -2.78 -1.52 17.26
CA GLY A 66 -3.66 -2.59 17.71
C GLY A 66 -5.00 -2.09 18.23
N GLU A 67 -6.03 -2.94 18.22
CA GLU A 67 -7.38 -2.58 18.64
C GLU A 67 -7.51 -2.33 20.15
N SER A 68 -6.61 -2.90 20.94
CA SER A 68 -6.57 -2.72 22.41
C SER A 68 -5.98 -1.37 22.86
N TYR A 69 -5.28 -0.66 21.97
CA TYR A 69 -4.72 0.65 22.30
C TYR A 69 -5.80 1.73 22.40
N GLU A 70 -5.54 2.71 23.26
CA GLU A 70 -6.43 3.84 23.49
C GLU A 70 -6.79 4.57 22.20
N LYS A 71 -8.08 4.90 22.05
CA LYS A 71 -8.58 5.76 20.99
C LYS A 71 -8.23 7.22 21.30
N LEU A 72 -7.41 7.85 20.46
CA LEU A 72 -7.04 9.26 20.57
C LEU A 72 -8.11 10.18 19.98
N LEU A 73 -8.67 9.81 18.82
CA LEU A 73 -9.75 10.52 18.13
C LEU A 73 -10.35 9.65 17.01
N THR A 74 -11.37 10.18 16.33
CA THR A 74 -11.92 9.58 15.11
C THR A 74 -11.59 10.46 13.91
N VAL A 75 -11.03 9.86 12.85
CA VAL A 75 -10.77 10.51 11.56
C VAL A 75 -11.99 10.33 10.67
N PRO A 76 -12.60 11.40 10.12
CA PRO A 76 -13.77 11.29 9.26
C PRO A 76 -13.53 10.45 7.99
N ASP A 77 -14.60 9.81 7.49
CA ASP A 77 -14.59 9.16 6.17
C ASP A 77 -14.18 10.17 5.08
N GLY A 78 -13.45 9.70 4.08
CA GLY A 78 -12.96 10.53 2.98
C GLY A 78 -11.73 11.37 3.27
N THR A 79 -11.26 11.45 4.53
CA THR A 79 -10.02 12.17 4.87
C THR A 79 -8.81 11.52 4.23
N VAL A 80 -7.91 12.32 3.65
CA VAL A 80 -6.61 11.86 3.18
C VAL A 80 -5.59 12.03 4.30
N LEU A 81 -4.85 10.98 4.60
CA LEU A 81 -3.85 10.91 5.66
C LEU A 81 -2.46 10.63 5.08
N PRO A 82 -1.42 11.34 5.55
CA PRO A 82 -0.05 10.95 5.31
C PRO A 82 0.26 9.66 6.09
N CYS A 83 0.64 8.61 5.41
CA CYS A 83 0.72 7.27 5.95
C CYS A 83 2.14 6.70 5.87
N ILE A 84 2.61 6.10 6.96
CA ILE A 84 3.86 5.33 7.01
C ILE A 84 3.50 3.91 7.46
N SER A 85 3.78 2.91 6.63
CA SER A 85 3.50 1.51 6.98
C SER A 85 4.33 1.08 8.20
N GLN A 86 3.69 0.36 9.13
CA GLN A 86 4.37 -0.21 10.31
C GLN A 86 4.45 -1.74 10.25
N GLY A 87 3.91 -2.35 9.19
CA GLY A 87 3.66 -3.78 9.14
C GLY A 87 2.39 -4.17 9.91
N ASP A 88 2.06 -5.44 9.93
CA ASP A 88 0.97 -6.05 10.70
C ASP A 88 -0.41 -5.38 10.57
N GLY A 89 -0.69 -4.75 9.40
CA GLY A 89 -1.98 -4.15 9.09
C GLY A 89 -2.23 -2.77 9.74
N TRP A 90 -1.19 -2.14 10.32
CA TRP A 90 -1.28 -0.82 10.93
C TRP A 90 -0.42 0.22 10.20
N VAL A 91 -0.90 1.45 10.23
CA VAL A 91 -0.26 2.60 9.60
C VAL A 91 -0.10 3.70 10.63
N LYS A 92 1.11 4.25 10.73
CA LYS A 92 1.38 5.46 11.53
C LYS A 92 1.00 6.69 10.72
N THR A 93 0.27 7.61 11.35
CA THR A 93 -0.20 8.85 10.72
C THR A 93 -0.32 9.97 11.74
N THR A 94 -0.52 11.19 11.24
CA THR A 94 -0.82 12.37 12.07
C THR A 94 -2.10 13.03 11.55
N TYR A 95 -3.04 13.29 12.46
CA TYR A 95 -4.28 13.99 12.17
C TYR A 95 -4.64 14.96 13.30
N ASN A 96 -4.99 16.20 12.96
CA ASN A 96 -5.31 17.26 13.93
C ASN A 96 -4.26 17.39 15.06
N GLY A 97 -2.97 17.35 14.70
CA GLY A 97 -1.85 17.49 15.64
C GLY A 97 -1.59 16.28 16.53
N LYS A 98 -2.37 15.20 16.41
CA LYS A 98 -2.14 13.95 17.12
C LYS A 98 -1.50 12.91 16.21
N THR A 99 -0.36 12.37 16.62
CA THR A 99 0.27 11.23 15.96
C THR A 99 -0.19 9.93 16.59
N GLY A 100 -0.53 8.95 15.78
CA GLY A 100 -1.01 7.65 16.24
C GLY A 100 -1.08 6.63 15.11
N TYR A 101 -1.91 5.64 15.28
CA TYR A 101 -2.02 4.48 14.40
C TYR A 101 -3.46 4.25 13.96
N VAL A 102 -3.64 3.89 12.69
CA VAL A 102 -4.93 3.50 12.11
C VAL A 102 -4.80 2.14 11.44
N SER A 103 -5.91 1.38 11.38
CA SER A 103 -5.92 0.13 10.62
C SER A 103 -5.81 0.41 9.12
N GLN A 104 -4.93 -0.30 8.45
CA GLN A 104 -4.70 -0.24 7.01
C GLN A 104 -5.93 -0.71 6.21
N ASP A 105 -6.77 -1.58 6.79
CA ASP A 105 -7.95 -2.16 6.15
C ASP A 105 -8.98 -1.11 5.71
N TYR A 106 -8.96 0.05 6.36
CA TYR A 106 -9.88 1.16 6.10
C TYR A 106 -9.23 2.30 5.29
N LEU A 107 -8.10 2.02 4.64
CA LEU A 107 -7.43 2.99 3.77
C LEU A 107 -7.53 2.56 2.31
N LEU A 108 -7.86 3.50 1.44
CA LEU A 108 -7.75 3.38 -0.01
C LEU A 108 -6.47 4.07 -0.45
N VAL A 109 -5.66 3.36 -1.23
CA VAL A 109 -4.41 3.88 -1.80
C VAL A 109 -4.50 3.76 -3.32
N PRO A 110 -4.29 4.85 -4.08
CA PRO A 110 -4.24 4.76 -5.53
C PRO A 110 -3.02 3.96 -5.97
N VAL A 111 -3.21 3.03 -6.90
CA VAL A 111 -2.14 2.24 -7.50
C VAL A 111 -2.32 2.16 -9.01
N THR A 112 -1.22 2.14 -9.74
CA THR A 112 -1.20 2.06 -11.21
C THR A 112 -0.93 0.62 -11.66
N VAL A 113 -1.74 0.09 -12.56
CA VAL A 113 -1.51 -1.23 -13.17
C VAL A 113 -0.30 -1.18 -14.11
N ARG A 114 0.66 -2.08 -13.87
CA ARG A 114 1.92 -2.26 -14.64
C ARG A 114 1.99 -3.67 -15.22
N ALA A 115 1.08 -3.98 -16.13
CA ALA A 115 1.02 -5.29 -16.81
C ALA A 115 0.75 -5.07 -18.29
N SER A 116 1.71 -5.33 -19.17
CA SER A 116 1.66 -5.02 -20.61
C SER A 116 0.41 -5.57 -21.33
N THR A 117 -0.08 -6.73 -20.92
CA THR A 117 -1.29 -7.38 -21.46
C THR A 117 -2.55 -7.09 -20.64
N GLY A 118 -2.45 -6.17 -19.66
CA GLY A 118 -3.49 -5.94 -18.66
C GLY A 118 -3.40 -6.91 -17.48
N LEU A 119 -4.08 -6.56 -16.38
CA LEU A 119 -4.06 -7.28 -15.12
C LEU A 119 -5.41 -7.95 -14.85
N ASN A 120 -5.41 -9.25 -14.59
CA ASN A 120 -6.64 -9.96 -14.28
C ASN A 120 -7.14 -9.62 -12.88
N LEU A 121 -8.37 -9.12 -12.81
CA LEU A 121 -9.16 -9.03 -11.58
C LEU A 121 -9.82 -10.38 -11.33
N ARG A 122 -9.61 -10.95 -10.16
CA ARG A 122 -10.09 -12.29 -9.79
C ARG A 122 -11.03 -12.26 -8.59
N ALA A 123 -11.90 -13.26 -8.49
CA ALA A 123 -12.90 -13.37 -7.44
C ALA A 123 -12.28 -13.62 -6.04
N SER A 124 -11.09 -14.24 -5.98
CA SER A 124 -10.35 -14.46 -4.73
C SER A 124 -8.83 -14.32 -4.96
N ALA A 125 -8.06 -14.30 -3.88
CA ALA A 125 -6.61 -14.13 -3.85
C ALA A 125 -5.87 -15.41 -4.33
N SER A 126 -6.05 -15.80 -5.59
CA SER A 126 -5.46 -17.01 -6.18
C SER A 126 -5.35 -16.90 -7.69
N GLU A 127 -4.27 -17.45 -8.27
CA GLU A 127 -4.09 -17.54 -9.72
C GLU A 127 -5.12 -18.45 -10.42
N THR A 128 -5.69 -19.40 -9.69
CA THR A 128 -6.71 -20.32 -10.19
C THR A 128 -8.14 -19.80 -10.00
N ALA A 129 -8.32 -18.69 -9.26
CA ALA A 129 -9.64 -18.10 -9.05
C ALA A 129 -10.26 -17.59 -10.35
N GLU A 130 -11.59 -17.56 -10.39
CA GLU A 130 -12.36 -17.01 -11.51
C GLU A 130 -11.88 -15.62 -11.89
N LYS A 131 -11.63 -15.42 -13.18
CA LYS A 131 -11.32 -14.12 -13.74
C LYS A 131 -12.60 -13.32 -13.95
N LEU A 132 -12.76 -12.22 -13.23
CA LEU A 132 -13.93 -11.34 -13.33
C LEU A 132 -13.85 -10.39 -14.55
N LEU A 133 -12.66 -9.84 -14.80
CA LEU A 133 -12.33 -8.98 -15.94
C LEU A 133 -10.81 -8.78 -16.05
N THR A 134 -10.37 -8.05 -17.08
CA THR A 134 -8.98 -7.58 -17.22
C THR A 134 -8.96 -6.05 -17.06
N ILE A 135 -8.06 -5.54 -16.22
CA ILE A 135 -7.81 -4.12 -16.02
C ILE A 135 -6.68 -3.70 -16.99
N PRO A 136 -6.88 -2.69 -17.85
CA PRO A 136 -5.85 -2.25 -18.80
C PRO A 136 -4.58 -1.78 -18.11
N ASN A 137 -3.43 -1.94 -18.80
CA ASN A 137 -2.16 -1.36 -18.35
C ASN A 137 -2.26 0.16 -18.22
N GLY A 138 -1.62 0.74 -17.22
CA GLY A 138 -1.65 2.18 -16.93
C GLY A 138 -2.91 2.67 -16.22
N THR A 139 -3.90 1.80 -15.97
CA THR A 139 -5.11 2.18 -15.23
C THR A 139 -4.78 2.41 -13.76
N VAL A 140 -5.24 3.54 -13.20
CA VAL A 140 -5.21 3.80 -11.76
C VAL A 140 -6.44 3.18 -11.11
N VAL A 141 -6.24 2.35 -10.09
CA VAL A 141 -7.31 1.73 -9.30
C VAL A 141 -7.11 2.02 -7.82
N GLN A 142 -8.20 2.00 -7.05
CA GLN A 142 -8.12 2.13 -5.60
C GLN A 142 -7.87 0.77 -4.97
N CYS A 143 -6.71 0.63 -4.34
CA CYS A 143 -6.33 -0.55 -3.58
C CYS A 143 -6.75 -0.38 -2.13
N TYR A 144 -7.45 -1.36 -1.57
CA TYR A 144 -7.66 -1.47 -0.13
C TYR A 144 -6.35 -1.96 0.51
N GLY A 145 -5.91 -1.28 1.55
CA GLY A 145 -4.56 -1.44 2.10
C GLY A 145 -4.20 -2.80 2.69
N ASN A 146 -5.09 -3.78 2.65
CA ASN A 146 -4.83 -5.10 3.21
C ASN A 146 -4.27 -6.06 2.15
N LYS A 147 -3.13 -6.69 2.49
CA LYS A 147 -2.51 -7.77 1.71
C LYS A 147 -3.08 -9.11 2.12
N GLU A 148 -3.54 -9.86 1.15
CA GLU A 148 -3.83 -11.29 1.34
C GLU A 148 -2.91 -12.10 0.40
N ASN A 149 -1.89 -12.75 0.97
CA ASN A 149 -0.98 -13.66 0.23
C ASN A 149 -0.45 -13.08 -1.09
N GLU A 150 0.14 -11.88 -1.07
CA GLU A 150 0.63 -11.15 -2.25
C GLU A 150 -0.45 -10.70 -3.25
N TRP A 151 -1.70 -10.64 -2.82
CA TRP A 151 -2.82 -10.12 -3.57
C TRP A 151 -3.34 -8.81 -2.96
N ALA A 152 -3.70 -7.87 -3.83
CA ALA A 152 -4.35 -6.62 -3.48
C ALA A 152 -5.84 -6.70 -3.76
N ARG A 153 -6.66 -6.26 -2.81
CA ARG A 153 -8.08 -6.08 -3.06
C ARG A 153 -8.30 -4.73 -3.76
N VAL A 154 -8.95 -4.74 -4.92
CA VAL A 154 -9.25 -3.53 -5.69
C VAL A 154 -10.69 -3.54 -6.18
N ALA A 155 -11.20 -2.37 -6.57
CA ALA A 155 -12.46 -2.23 -7.26
C ALA A 155 -12.23 -1.57 -8.63
N TYR A 156 -12.83 -2.13 -9.69
CA TYR A 156 -12.78 -1.60 -11.04
C TYR A 156 -14.06 -1.92 -11.81
N ASN A 157 -14.61 -0.92 -12.51
CA ASN A 157 -15.85 -1.06 -13.30
C ASN A 157 -17.00 -1.74 -12.54
N GLY A 158 -17.22 -1.35 -11.28
CA GLY A 158 -18.29 -1.88 -10.44
C GLY A 158 -18.08 -3.29 -9.91
N LYS A 159 -16.93 -3.93 -10.21
CA LYS A 159 -16.55 -5.23 -9.64
C LYS A 159 -15.43 -5.06 -8.62
N ALA A 160 -15.58 -5.69 -7.46
CA ALA A 160 -14.53 -5.83 -6.46
C ALA A 160 -13.89 -7.21 -6.56
N GLY A 161 -12.58 -7.29 -6.36
CA GLY A 161 -11.84 -8.54 -6.46
C GLY A 161 -10.38 -8.36 -6.10
N TYR A 162 -9.53 -9.28 -6.55
CA TYR A 162 -8.12 -9.36 -6.19
C TYR A 162 -7.24 -9.30 -7.43
N VAL A 163 -6.13 -8.59 -7.31
CA VAL A 163 -5.06 -8.52 -8.31
C VAL A 163 -3.71 -8.84 -7.66
N SER A 164 -2.78 -9.40 -8.44
CA SER A 164 -1.43 -9.66 -7.92
C SER A 164 -0.67 -8.36 -7.68
N TYR A 165 -0.02 -8.23 -6.53
CA TYR A 165 0.85 -7.10 -6.17
C TYR A 165 2.04 -6.92 -7.10
N LEU A 166 2.46 -7.98 -7.80
CA LEU A 166 3.61 -7.92 -8.73
C LEU A 166 3.38 -6.97 -9.91
N TYR A 167 2.13 -6.64 -10.20
CA TYR A 167 1.73 -5.87 -11.39
C TYR A 167 1.04 -4.56 -11.05
N ILE A 168 1.22 -4.05 -9.84
CA ILE A 168 0.76 -2.72 -9.45
C ILE A 168 1.91 -1.90 -8.88
N ALA A 169 1.88 -0.60 -9.17
CA ALA A 169 2.84 0.37 -8.66
C ALA A 169 2.14 1.39 -7.75
N TYR A 170 2.83 1.79 -6.71
CA TYR A 170 2.49 2.90 -5.82
C TYR A 170 3.30 4.12 -6.24
N ASP A 171 2.63 5.17 -6.62
CA ASP A 171 3.22 6.46 -7.03
C ASP A 171 3.43 7.38 -5.83
#